data_5d8f7ae7169317ce25b71e12a4100e01
#
_entry.id   5d8f7ae7169317ce25b71e12a4100e01
#
_cell.length_a   1.000
_cell.length_b   1.000
_cell.length_c   1.000
_cell.angle_alpha   90.00
_cell.angle_beta   90.00
_cell.angle_gamma   90.00
#
_symmetry.space_group_name_H-M   'P 1'
#
loop_
_entity.id
_entity.type
_entity.pdbx_description
1 polymer ?
#
loop_
_entity_poly.entity_id
_entity_poly.type
_entity_poly.pdbx_seq_one_letter_code
_entity_poly.pdbx_strand_id
1 'polypeptide(L)'
;MKNTFILGSFLTVFMAGCTTDDVNTDPHVAYSMSSEPLVTYAEKELSDYMSTPSVNENNFRLIMQYWQETTYVSESNYNFTERNVSNTVWADNYVNVLNNLNKAKELIEQYQPVPSELSAWPAKKKNQLAIIDILSVYTFQTLVDTFGDIPYSQALNQEQYPLPVYDDDTKIYEHLISRLKTDISNLEEGKGAFGAGDIIYGGDVAKWEKFGNSLLLKLGIAVSDINPTLAQSTINAAITGGIITDESQNGVFRYLPEIFNLNPIFENLVVTGREDFFGGKPFVDFLNTTTDPRVAEYFQDVNGEYIGQVIGAGGNFSDFSAAGIFAYTPTTPGNLITHTEVAFYLAEAAARFGIGGNPETLYQNAVQTSFREWGLTAQEAQNYLTINPYNAANWKKSIGEQAWVAMYNHPVVSWNFYRRLDYPALQAPPTAIANADGKVPVRLQYPTLEATTNGSNYAKASTAIGGDKLTTRVFWDIH
;
A
#
# COMPACT_ATOMS: atom_id res chain seq x y z
N MET A 1 -37.88 88.54 -37.73
CA MET A 1 -37.27 87.39 -38.38
C MET A 1 -35.90 87.16 -37.74
N LYS A 2 -35.80 86.15 -36.88
CA LYS A 2 -34.53 85.81 -36.21
C LYS A 2 -34.27 84.35 -36.47
N ASN A 3 -33.24 84.09 -37.20
CA ASN A 3 -32.77 82.73 -37.40
C ASN A 3 -31.83 82.33 -36.25
N THR A 4 -32.19 81.20 -35.59
CA THR A 4 -31.39 80.58 -34.54
C THR A 4 -30.72 79.36 -35.13
N PHE A 5 -29.38 79.37 -35.22
CA PHE A 5 -28.56 78.20 -35.57
C PHE A 5 -28.35 77.36 -34.30
N ILE A 6 -28.70 76.09 -34.32
CA ILE A 6 -28.37 75.11 -33.29
C ILE A 6 -27.15 74.37 -33.75
N LEU A 7 -26.06 74.50 -33.00
CA LEU A 7 -24.78 73.76 -33.19
C LEU A 7 -24.87 72.46 -32.42
N GLY A 8 -24.93 71.37 -33.14
CA GLY A 8 -24.94 69.99 -32.54
C GLY A 8 -23.50 69.61 -32.22
N SER A 9 -23.18 69.46 -30.95
CA SER A 9 -21.90 68.85 -30.49
C SER A 9 -21.96 67.37 -30.53
N PHE A 10 -21.18 66.74 -31.39
CA PHE A 10 -20.99 65.30 -31.41
C PHE A 10 -20.00 64.92 -30.28
N LEU A 11 -20.46 64.27 -29.24
CA LEU A 11 -19.65 63.73 -28.17
C LEU A 11 -19.19 62.31 -28.57
N THR A 12 -17.94 62.17 -29.02
CA THR A 12 -17.33 60.87 -29.30
C THR A 12 -16.87 60.26 -27.98
N VAL A 13 -17.60 59.25 -27.47
CA VAL A 13 -17.17 58.47 -26.31
C VAL A 13 -16.16 57.45 -26.80
N PHE A 14 -14.89 57.65 -26.44
CA PHE A 14 -13.85 56.62 -26.54
C PHE A 14 -14.16 55.54 -25.48
N MET A 15 -14.63 54.40 -25.87
CA MET A 15 -14.59 53.20 -25.05
C MET A 15 -13.14 52.69 -25.02
N ALA A 16 -12.37 53.05 -24.00
CA ALA A 16 -11.15 52.36 -23.63
C ALA A 16 -11.60 51.00 -23.07
N GLY A 17 -11.57 49.99 -23.91
CA GLY A 17 -11.68 48.62 -23.43
C GLY A 17 -10.43 48.33 -22.57
N CYS A 18 -10.59 48.25 -21.26
CA CYS A 18 -9.59 47.59 -20.42
C CYS A 18 -9.49 46.13 -20.88
N THR A 19 -8.36 45.75 -21.37
CA THR A 19 -8.00 44.35 -21.50
C THR A 19 -7.93 43.78 -20.09
N THR A 20 -8.90 42.95 -19.71
CA THR A 20 -9.03 42.33 -18.37
C THR A 20 -8.23 41.07 -18.23
N ASP A 21 -7.21 40.87 -19.05
CA ASP A 21 -6.39 39.64 -19.00
C ASP A 21 -5.65 39.48 -17.65
N ASP A 22 -5.29 40.61 -17.00
CA ASP A 22 -4.62 40.58 -15.70
C ASP A 22 -5.59 40.51 -14.49
N VAL A 23 -6.90 40.74 -14.70
CA VAL A 23 -7.91 40.76 -13.62
C VAL A 23 -8.54 39.38 -13.42
N ASN A 24 -8.35 38.50 -14.38
CA ASN A 24 -8.97 37.15 -14.36
C ASN A 24 -7.98 36.05 -13.88
N THR A 25 -6.79 36.46 -13.41
CA THR A 25 -5.85 35.54 -12.78
C THR A 25 -6.20 35.42 -11.31
N ASP A 26 -6.73 34.29 -10.90
CA ASP A 26 -6.95 33.95 -9.48
C ASP A 26 -5.58 33.85 -8.78
N PRO A 27 -5.24 34.77 -7.83
CA PRO A 27 -3.96 34.70 -7.15
C PRO A 27 -3.77 33.45 -6.27
N HIS A 28 -4.84 32.67 -6.05
CA HIS A 28 -4.80 31.42 -5.32
C HIS A 28 -4.62 30.18 -6.23
N VAL A 29 -4.63 30.37 -7.55
CA VAL A 29 -4.32 29.28 -8.51
C VAL A 29 -2.83 29.33 -8.84
N ALA A 30 -2.13 28.22 -8.59
CA ALA A 30 -0.75 28.05 -9.00
C ALA A 30 -0.67 27.94 -10.53
N TYR A 31 -0.22 29.02 -11.20
CA TYR A 31 -0.02 29.04 -12.67
C TYR A 31 1.22 28.27 -13.13
N SER A 32 2.12 27.92 -12.21
CA SER A 32 3.23 26.99 -12.43
C SER A 32 3.39 26.12 -11.21
N MET A 33 3.02 24.85 -11.31
CA MET A 33 3.21 23.88 -10.25
C MET A 33 4.41 23.00 -10.60
N SER A 34 5.33 22.81 -9.63
CA SER A 34 6.38 21.80 -9.78
C SER A 34 5.82 20.40 -9.51
N SER A 35 6.51 19.37 -10.00
CA SER A 35 6.09 17.98 -9.83
C SER A 35 6.33 17.46 -8.40
N GLU A 36 7.31 18.03 -7.68
CA GLU A 36 7.74 17.54 -6.36
C GLU A 36 6.60 17.49 -5.33
N PRO A 37 5.77 18.53 -5.12
CA PRO A 37 4.68 18.49 -4.15
C PRO A 37 3.65 17.40 -4.42
N LEU A 38 3.43 17.06 -5.69
CA LEU A 38 2.50 15.98 -6.07
C LEU A 38 3.07 14.60 -5.73
N VAL A 39 4.37 14.41 -5.92
CA VAL A 39 5.07 13.18 -5.52
C VAL A 39 5.09 13.06 -4.01
N THR A 40 5.48 14.11 -3.28
CA THR A 40 5.46 14.16 -1.81
C THR A 40 4.08 13.78 -1.27
N TYR A 41 3.02 14.37 -1.83
CA TYR A 41 1.65 14.08 -1.43
C TYR A 41 1.28 12.61 -1.70
N ALA A 42 1.57 12.10 -2.89
CA ALA A 42 1.27 10.72 -3.26
C ALA A 42 2.02 9.70 -2.37
N GLU A 43 3.29 9.95 -2.06
CA GLU A 43 4.08 9.11 -1.15
C GLU A 43 3.51 9.10 0.26
N LYS A 44 3.07 10.29 0.76
CA LYS A 44 2.44 10.39 2.07
C LYS A 44 1.11 9.65 2.12
N GLU A 45 0.21 9.90 1.18
CA GLU A 45 -1.11 9.25 1.12
C GLU A 45 -0.98 7.72 1.02
N LEU A 46 -0.04 7.24 0.20
CA LEU A 46 0.24 5.80 0.10
C LEU A 46 0.73 5.23 1.43
N SER A 47 1.62 5.93 2.11
CA SER A 47 2.15 5.51 3.42
C SER A 47 1.09 5.56 4.51
N ASP A 48 0.23 6.56 4.50
CA ASP A 48 -0.89 6.70 5.43
C ASP A 48 -1.90 5.57 5.21
N TYR A 49 -2.29 5.29 3.96
CA TYR A 49 -3.17 4.17 3.64
C TYR A 49 -2.62 2.81 4.09
N MET A 50 -1.33 2.56 3.90
CA MET A 50 -0.70 1.31 4.33
C MET A 50 -0.61 1.18 5.86
N SER A 51 -0.60 2.29 6.59
CA SER A 51 -0.40 2.35 8.05
C SER A 51 -1.70 2.48 8.85
N THR A 52 -2.71 3.18 8.31
CA THR A 52 -3.92 3.55 9.06
C THR A 52 -4.66 2.34 9.64
N PRO A 53 -5.16 2.43 10.89
CA PRO A 53 -6.07 1.45 11.46
C PRO A 53 -7.53 1.87 11.29
N SER A 54 -7.81 2.96 10.57
CA SER A 54 -9.16 3.47 10.35
C SER A 54 -10.03 2.41 9.70
N VAL A 55 -11.09 2.01 10.37
CA VAL A 55 -12.06 1.02 9.86
C VAL A 55 -12.83 1.51 8.63
N ASN A 56 -12.75 2.80 8.30
CA ASN A 56 -13.32 3.36 7.08
C ASN A 56 -12.40 3.19 5.86
N GLU A 57 -11.13 2.84 6.07
CA GLU A 57 -10.06 2.89 5.05
C GLU A 57 -9.32 1.56 4.93
N ASN A 58 -8.90 0.97 6.05
CA ASN A 58 -8.01 -0.18 6.05
C ASN A 58 -8.44 -1.21 7.12
N ASN A 59 -9.10 -2.27 6.69
CA ASN A 59 -9.59 -3.34 7.58
C ASN A 59 -8.69 -4.59 7.58
N PHE A 60 -7.51 -4.55 6.98
CA PHE A 60 -6.67 -5.73 6.87
C PHE A 60 -6.14 -6.22 8.22
N ARG A 61 -5.97 -5.32 9.23
CA ARG A 61 -5.63 -5.75 10.61
C ARG A 61 -6.73 -6.62 11.22
N LEU A 62 -7.98 -6.33 10.92
CA LEU A 62 -9.15 -7.09 11.38
C LEU A 62 -9.32 -8.39 10.57
N ILE A 63 -9.13 -8.33 9.25
CA ILE A 63 -9.16 -9.51 8.37
C ILE A 63 -8.08 -10.52 8.81
N MET A 64 -6.87 -10.04 9.11
CA MET A 64 -5.76 -10.88 9.57
C MET A 64 -5.85 -11.24 11.06
N GLN A 65 -6.92 -10.81 11.73
CA GLN A 65 -7.23 -11.13 13.12
C GLN A 65 -6.12 -10.72 14.12
N TYR A 66 -5.35 -9.69 13.76
CA TYR A 66 -4.37 -9.07 14.65
C TYR A 66 -5.05 -8.32 15.78
N TRP A 67 -6.10 -7.58 15.40
CA TRP A 67 -6.91 -6.78 16.31
C TRP A 67 -8.37 -7.20 16.25
N GLN A 68 -9.09 -6.86 17.29
CA GLN A 68 -10.53 -7.00 17.44
C GLN A 68 -11.10 -5.66 17.93
N GLU A 69 -12.24 -5.26 17.40
CA GLU A 69 -12.94 -4.05 17.82
C GLU A 69 -13.57 -4.23 19.19
N THR A 70 -13.57 -3.15 20.00
CA THR A 70 -14.08 -3.16 21.36
C THR A 70 -15.61 -3.11 21.45
N THR A 71 -16.23 -2.19 20.68
CA THR A 71 -17.67 -1.87 20.82
C THR A 71 -18.44 -2.03 19.52
N TYR A 72 -17.97 -1.43 18.42
CA TYR A 72 -18.62 -1.48 17.11
C TYR A 72 -17.92 -2.54 16.25
N VAL A 73 -18.42 -3.76 16.33
CA VAL A 73 -17.75 -4.95 15.80
C VAL A 73 -18.16 -5.29 14.35
N SER A 74 -18.70 -4.33 13.61
CA SER A 74 -19.16 -4.56 12.23
C SER A 74 -18.03 -5.03 11.32
N GLU A 75 -16.88 -4.38 11.38
CA GLU A 75 -15.74 -4.67 10.51
C GLU A 75 -15.02 -5.95 10.92
N SER A 76 -14.95 -6.25 12.21
CA SER A 76 -14.47 -7.55 12.71
C SER A 76 -15.37 -8.73 12.28
N ASN A 77 -16.63 -8.44 11.95
CA ASN A 77 -17.58 -9.38 11.36
C ASN A 77 -17.65 -9.29 9.82
N TYR A 78 -16.67 -8.62 9.22
CA TYR A 78 -16.47 -8.46 7.77
C TYR A 78 -17.57 -7.64 7.05
N ASN A 79 -18.31 -6.79 7.78
CA ASN A 79 -19.30 -5.88 7.20
C ASN A 79 -18.63 -4.57 6.73
N PHE A 80 -17.94 -4.62 5.60
CA PHE A 80 -17.24 -3.47 5.01
C PHE A 80 -18.16 -2.56 4.18
N THR A 81 -19.37 -3.02 3.88
CA THR A 81 -20.34 -2.26 3.05
C THR A 81 -20.97 -1.12 3.82
N GLU A 82 -21.20 -1.29 5.12
CA GLU A 82 -21.86 -0.29 5.97
C GLU A 82 -21.10 1.04 5.98
N ARG A 83 -19.78 1.02 5.98
CA ARG A 83 -18.90 2.20 5.94
C ARG A 83 -18.37 2.52 4.55
N ASN A 84 -18.82 1.80 3.52
CA ASN A 84 -18.31 1.98 2.15
C ASN A 84 -16.77 1.89 2.03
N VAL A 85 -16.14 0.99 2.78
CA VAL A 85 -14.68 0.84 2.83
C VAL A 85 -14.06 0.77 1.44
N SER A 86 -14.63 -0.03 0.54
CA SER A 86 -14.12 -0.17 -0.82
C SER A 86 -14.12 1.15 -1.61
N ASN A 87 -15.09 2.05 -1.38
CA ASN A 87 -15.09 3.37 -2.02
C ASN A 87 -13.90 4.20 -1.57
N THR A 88 -13.57 4.16 -0.27
CA THR A 88 -12.43 4.88 0.30
C THR A 88 -11.12 4.31 -0.21
N VAL A 89 -10.92 2.98 -0.11
CA VAL A 89 -9.72 2.30 -0.65
C VAL A 89 -9.49 2.64 -2.12
N TRP A 90 -10.57 2.66 -2.92
CA TRP A 90 -10.48 3.02 -4.34
C TRP A 90 -10.08 4.48 -4.54
N ALA A 91 -10.71 5.40 -3.81
CA ALA A 91 -10.40 6.83 -3.89
C ALA A 91 -8.97 7.13 -3.44
N ASP A 92 -8.51 6.57 -2.33
CA ASP A 92 -7.16 6.78 -1.83
C ASP A 92 -6.11 6.37 -2.86
N ASN A 93 -6.27 5.20 -3.48
CA ASN A 93 -5.31 4.73 -4.45
C ASN A 93 -5.42 5.43 -5.82
N TYR A 94 -6.63 5.59 -6.38
CA TYR A 94 -6.79 6.21 -7.70
C TYR A 94 -6.66 7.73 -7.68
N VAL A 95 -7.28 8.42 -6.69
CA VAL A 95 -7.36 9.88 -6.68
C VAL A 95 -6.18 10.47 -5.93
N ASN A 96 -5.92 9.99 -4.71
CA ASN A 96 -4.89 10.60 -3.87
C ASN A 96 -3.47 10.19 -4.30
N VAL A 97 -3.28 8.95 -4.75
CA VAL A 97 -1.95 8.46 -5.17
C VAL A 97 -1.77 8.53 -6.68
N LEU A 98 -2.45 7.67 -7.44
CA LEU A 98 -2.19 7.51 -8.88
C LEU A 98 -2.43 8.76 -9.72
N ASN A 99 -3.48 9.53 -9.44
CA ASN A 99 -3.77 10.75 -10.19
C ASN A 99 -2.72 11.84 -9.94
N ASN A 100 -2.21 11.95 -8.70
CA ASN A 100 -1.13 12.89 -8.38
C ASN A 100 0.20 12.47 -9.03
N LEU A 101 0.53 11.18 -9.03
CA LEU A 101 1.69 10.64 -9.75
C LEU A 101 1.58 10.87 -11.26
N ASN A 102 0.40 10.63 -11.85
CA ASN A 102 0.15 10.89 -13.28
C ASN A 102 0.31 12.38 -13.59
N LYS A 103 -0.21 13.27 -12.75
CA LYS A 103 -0.07 14.71 -12.94
C LYS A 103 1.38 15.18 -12.79
N ALA A 104 2.13 14.62 -11.84
CA ALA A 104 3.55 14.86 -11.70
C ALA A 104 4.33 14.46 -12.95
N LYS A 105 4.00 13.27 -13.51
CA LYS A 105 4.57 12.79 -14.78
C LYS A 105 4.34 13.77 -15.92
N GLU A 106 3.09 14.23 -16.12
CA GLU A 106 2.76 15.21 -17.15
C GLU A 106 3.58 16.50 -17.01
N LEU A 107 3.73 17.03 -15.79
CA LEU A 107 4.52 18.23 -15.52
C LEU A 107 6.01 18.03 -15.87
N ILE A 108 6.58 16.87 -15.53
CA ILE A 108 7.98 16.52 -15.87
C ILE A 108 8.16 16.39 -17.38
N GLU A 109 7.21 15.76 -18.07
CA GLU A 109 7.27 15.61 -19.51
C GLU A 109 7.23 16.95 -20.26
N GLN A 110 6.44 17.91 -19.76
CA GLN A 110 6.28 19.25 -20.33
C GLN A 110 7.36 20.23 -19.89
N TYR A 111 8.13 19.94 -18.83
CA TYR A 111 9.13 20.85 -18.29
C TYR A 111 10.21 21.20 -19.30
N GLN A 112 10.50 22.49 -19.44
CA GLN A 112 11.57 23.02 -20.27
C GLN A 112 12.75 23.44 -19.39
N PRO A 113 13.87 22.70 -19.42
CA PRO A 113 15.01 23.00 -18.54
C PRO A 113 15.68 24.33 -18.94
N VAL A 114 16.10 25.08 -17.90
CA VAL A 114 16.90 26.28 -18.12
C VAL A 114 18.31 25.94 -18.58
N PRO A 115 19.08 26.88 -19.18
CA PRO A 115 20.41 26.58 -19.77
C PRO A 115 21.39 25.87 -18.85
N SER A 116 21.34 26.14 -17.52
CA SER A 116 22.19 25.51 -16.51
C SER A 116 21.84 24.04 -16.24
N GLU A 117 20.63 23.61 -16.59
CA GLU A 117 20.12 22.25 -16.33
C GLU A 117 20.23 21.33 -17.55
N LEU A 118 20.38 21.90 -18.75
CA LEU A 118 20.32 21.15 -20.03
C LEU A 118 21.17 19.89 -20.07
N SER A 119 22.36 19.91 -19.47
CA SER A 119 23.26 18.74 -19.46
C SER A 119 22.86 17.63 -18.51
N ALA A 120 22.22 17.97 -17.37
CA ALA A 120 21.83 17.04 -16.32
C ALA A 120 20.39 16.54 -16.49
N TRP A 121 19.53 17.36 -17.10
CA TRP A 121 18.09 17.16 -17.18
C TRP A 121 17.67 15.81 -17.80
N PRO A 122 18.25 15.33 -18.93
CA PRO A 122 17.80 14.08 -19.52
C PRO A 122 17.86 12.88 -18.55
N ALA A 123 18.96 12.76 -17.79
CA ALA A 123 19.12 11.68 -16.82
C ALA A 123 18.26 11.92 -15.58
N LYS A 124 18.19 13.16 -15.07
CA LYS A 124 17.30 13.52 -13.95
C LYS A 124 15.83 13.24 -14.28
N LYS A 125 15.37 13.67 -15.46
CA LYS A 125 14.01 13.39 -15.96
C LYS A 125 13.71 11.90 -16.01
N LYS A 126 14.66 11.11 -16.49
CA LYS A 126 14.53 9.65 -16.60
C LYS A 126 14.35 9.01 -15.22
N ASN A 127 15.16 9.41 -14.23
CA ASN A 127 15.03 8.96 -12.84
C ASN A 127 13.70 9.36 -12.24
N GLN A 128 13.25 10.60 -12.43
CA GLN A 128 11.98 11.07 -11.90
C GLN A 128 10.80 10.28 -12.46
N LEU A 129 10.77 10.04 -13.77
CA LEU A 129 9.72 9.25 -14.41
C LEU A 129 9.73 7.79 -13.95
N ALA A 130 10.90 7.18 -13.80
CA ALA A 130 11.04 5.82 -13.31
C ALA A 130 10.54 5.67 -11.84
N ILE A 131 10.87 6.61 -10.96
CA ILE A 131 10.39 6.62 -9.56
C ILE A 131 8.86 6.75 -9.50
N ILE A 132 8.29 7.66 -10.26
CA ILE A 132 6.82 7.82 -10.37
C ILE A 132 6.18 6.51 -10.85
N ASP A 133 6.77 5.86 -11.85
CA ASP A 133 6.20 4.62 -12.40
C ASP A 133 6.34 3.44 -11.43
N ILE A 134 7.46 3.32 -10.71
CA ILE A 134 7.66 2.34 -9.63
C ILE A 134 6.57 2.48 -8.55
N LEU A 135 6.28 3.70 -8.09
CA LEU A 135 5.20 3.97 -7.14
C LEU A 135 3.82 3.64 -7.73
N SER A 136 3.61 3.95 -9.00
CA SER A 136 2.38 3.61 -9.71
C SER A 136 2.19 2.09 -9.84
N VAL A 137 3.25 1.35 -10.14
CA VAL A 137 3.24 -0.12 -10.17
C VAL A 137 2.89 -0.69 -8.80
N TYR A 138 3.49 -0.17 -7.73
CA TYR A 138 3.17 -0.58 -6.36
C TYR A 138 1.68 -0.38 -6.04
N THR A 139 1.14 0.78 -6.41
CA THR A 139 -0.27 1.14 -6.14
C THR A 139 -1.24 0.29 -6.97
N PHE A 140 -0.96 0.08 -8.26
CA PHE A 140 -1.78 -0.80 -9.10
C PHE A 140 -1.72 -2.25 -8.64
N GLN A 141 -0.55 -2.75 -8.22
CA GLN A 141 -0.43 -4.07 -7.61
C GLN A 141 -1.32 -4.20 -6.37
N THR A 142 -1.31 -3.19 -5.49
CA THR A 142 -2.16 -3.17 -4.30
C THR A 142 -3.66 -3.21 -4.67
N LEU A 143 -4.07 -2.47 -5.69
CA LEU A 143 -5.46 -2.48 -6.19
C LEU A 143 -5.85 -3.83 -6.79
N VAL A 144 -5.01 -4.42 -7.64
CA VAL A 144 -5.27 -5.75 -8.22
C VAL A 144 -5.36 -6.82 -7.14
N ASP A 145 -4.43 -6.82 -6.19
CA ASP A 145 -4.46 -7.76 -5.07
C ASP A 145 -5.69 -7.59 -4.18
N THR A 146 -6.27 -6.39 -4.16
CA THR A 146 -7.46 -6.10 -3.35
C THR A 146 -8.76 -6.45 -4.07
N PHE A 147 -8.86 -6.19 -5.38
CA PHE A 147 -10.12 -6.23 -6.12
C PHE A 147 -10.16 -7.22 -7.30
N GLY A 148 -9.04 -7.74 -7.77
CA GLY A 148 -8.94 -8.52 -9.02
C GLY A 148 -8.90 -7.61 -10.24
N ASP A 149 -9.82 -7.80 -11.20
CA ASP A 149 -9.96 -6.93 -12.37
C ASP A 149 -10.23 -5.48 -11.94
N ILE A 150 -9.50 -4.53 -12.53
CA ILE A 150 -9.64 -3.09 -12.22
C ILE A 150 -9.49 -2.22 -13.48
N PRO A 151 -9.98 -0.98 -13.49
CA PRO A 151 -9.60 0.00 -14.50
C PRO A 151 -8.09 0.24 -14.48
N TYR A 152 -7.42 -0.07 -15.61
CA TYR A 152 -5.97 0.07 -15.73
C TYR A 152 -5.57 0.78 -17.03
N SER A 153 -5.87 0.20 -18.19
CA SER A 153 -5.45 0.74 -19.49
C SER A 153 -6.12 2.07 -19.84
N GLN A 154 -7.33 2.30 -19.31
CA GLN A 154 -8.12 3.51 -19.50
C GLN A 154 -8.20 4.38 -18.24
N ALA A 155 -7.55 3.98 -17.16
CA ALA A 155 -7.51 4.75 -15.94
C ALA A 155 -6.74 6.08 -16.10
N LEU A 156 -7.01 7.04 -15.20
CA LEU A 156 -6.31 8.33 -15.12
C LEU A 156 -6.44 9.24 -16.37
N ASN A 157 -7.36 8.91 -17.26
CA ASN A 157 -7.69 9.72 -18.44
C ASN A 157 -9.21 9.87 -18.57
N GLN A 158 -9.81 10.58 -17.63
CA GLN A 158 -11.25 10.75 -17.54
C GLN A 158 -11.83 11.54 -18.73
N GLU A 159 -11.04 12.41 -19.35
CA GLU A 159 -11.47 13.18 -20.52
C GLU A 159 -11.75 12.24 -21.72
N GLN A 160 -10.88 11.29 -21.96
CA GLN A 160 -11.03 10.33 -23.06
C GLN A 160 -11.88 9.11 -22.67
N TYR A 161 -11.79 8.68 -21.41
CA TYR A 161 -12.45 7.47 -20.89
C TYR A 161 -13.24 7.77 -19.61
N PRO A 162 -14.39 8.46 -19.70
CA PRO A 162 -15.19 8.80 -18.52
C PRO A 162 -15.79 7.56 -17.81
N LEU A 163 -15.92 6.46 -18.53
CA LEU A 163 -16.38 5.15 -18.04
C LEU A 163 -15.36 4.07 -18.42
N PRO A 164 -14.24 3.98 -17.69
CA PRO A 164 -13.16 3.09 -18.05
C PRO A 164 -13.57 1.61 -17.96
N VAL A 165 -13.03 0.79 -18.84
CA VAL A 165 -13.18 -0.66 -18.75
C VAL A 165 -12.33 -1.21 -17.60
N TYR A 166 -12.74 -2.37 -17.07
CA TYR A 166 -11.92 -3.16 -16.15
C TYR A 166 -11.05 -4.11 -16.99
N ASP A 167 -9.77 -4.08 -16.75
CA ASP A 167 -8.81 -4.96 -17.39
C ASP A 167 -8.61 -6.23 -16.56
N ASP A 168 -8.30 -7.33 -17.23
CA ASP A 168 -8.01 -8.63 -16.64
C ASP A 168 -6.78 -8.58 -15.73
N ASP A 169 -6.92 -9.00 -14.49
CA ASP A 169 -5.91 -8.90 -13.45
C ASP A 169 -4.60 -9.65 -13.80
N THR A 170 -4.68 -10.78 -14.49
CA THR A 170 -3.51 -11.51 -15.01
C THR A 170 -2.72 -10.66 -16.01
N LYS A 171 -3.43 -9.98 -16.93
CA LYS A 171 -2.81 -9.12 -17.93
C LYS A 171 -2.20 -7.86 -17.33
N ILE A 172 -2.87 -7.30 -16.33
CA ILE A 172 -2.30 -6.18 -15.57
C ILE A 172 -0.97 -6.61 -14.94
N TYR A 173 -0.91 -7.75 -14.26
CA TYR A 173 0.31 -8.23 -13.62
C TYR A 173 1.46 -8.48 -14.59
N GLU A 174 1.19 -9.12 -15.74
CA GLU A 174 2.18 -9.29 -16.81
C GLU A 174 2.76 -7.93 -17.27
N HIS A 175 1.89 -6.92 -17.40
CA HIS A 175 2.29 -5.57 -17.80
C HIS A 175 3.05 -4.86 -16.68
N LEU A 176 2.62 -4.96 -15.41
CA LEU A 176 3.33 -4.38 -14.26
C LEU A 176 4.76 -4.92 -14.14
N ILE A 177 4.96 -6.22 -14.30
CA ILE A 177 6.30 -6.85 -14.32
C ILE A 177 7.16 -6.26 -15.44
N SER A 178 6.60 -6.08 -16.63
CA SER A 178 7.32 -5.52 -17.79
C SER A 178 7.67 -4.04 -17.58
N ARG A 179 6.73 -3.23 -17.10
CA ARG A 179 6.94 -1.81 -16.74
C ARG A 179 8.08 -1.68 -15.74
N LEU A 180 7.97 -2.39 -14.62
CA LEU A 180 8.93 -2.31 -13.54
C LEU A 180 10.36 -2.68 -13.97
N LYS A 181 10.53 -3.69 -14.83
CA LYS A 181 11.84 -4.01 -15.43
C LYS A 181 12.40 -2.85 -16.27
N THR A 182 11.55 -2.17 -16.99
CA THR A 182 11.92 -0.98 -17.78
C THR A 182 12.31 0.17 -16.87
N ASP A 183 11.53 0.43 -15.84
CA ASP A 183 11.78 1.52 -14.89
C ASP A 183 13.09 1.34 -14.13
N ILE A 184 13.34 0.15 -13.60
CA ILE A 184 14.61 -0.19 -12.96
C ILE A 184 15.79 0.05 -13.93
N SER A 185 15.65 -0.38 -15.18
CA SER A 185 16.71 -0.18 -16.19
C SER A 185 16.92 1.29 -16.58
N ASN A 186 15.96 2.15 -16.29
CA ASN A 186 16.02 3.59 -16.55
C ASN A 186 16.68 4.38 -15.43
N LEU A 187 16.85 3.80 -14.24
CA LEU A 187 17.48 4.48 -13.12
C LEU A 187 18.98 4.64 -13.36
N GLU A 188 19.48 5.85 -13.17
CA GLU A 188 20.90 6.21 -13.34
C GLU A 188 21.41 6.81 -12.02
N GLU A 189 22.17 6.03 -11.23
CA GLU A 189 22.76 6.49 -9.98
C GLU A 189 23.60 7.77 -10.14
N GLY A 190 23.54 8.63 -9.14
CA GLY A 190 24.33 9.88 -9.13
C GLY A 190 23.84 10.97 -10.09
N LYS A 191 22.74 10.76 -10.80
CA LYS A 191 22.18 11.75 -11.74
C LYS A 191 21.06 12.62 -11.15
N GLY A 192 20.69 12.37 -9.89
CA GLY A 192 19.63 13.11 -9.19
C GLY A 192 18.22 12.67 -9.60
N ALA A 193 17.24 13.06 -8.80
CA ALA A 193 15.82 12.82 -9.01
C ALA A 193 15.01 13.97 -8.36
N PHE A 194 14.18 13.70 -7.32
CA PHE A 194 13.32 14.68 -6.66
C PHE A 194 13.98 15.41 -5.48
N GLY A 195 15.12 14.92 -4.96
CA GLY A 195 15.72 15.46 -3.74
C GLY A 195 14.75 15.41 -2.56
N ALA A 196 14.58 16.53 -1.84
CA ALA A 196 13.72 16.62 -0.66
C ALA A 196 12.20 16.42 -0.96
N GLY A 197 11.80 16.48 -2.23
CA GLY A 197 10.42 16.18 -2.63
C GLY A 197 10.07 14.69 -2.59
N ASP A 198 11.08 13.81 -2.58
CA ASP A 198 10.96 12.38 -2.28
C ASP A 198 11.15 12.17 -0.78
N ILE A 199 10.07 11.89 -0.07
CA ILE A 199 10.06 11.73 1.39
C ILE A 199 10.37 10.30 1.85
N ILE A 200 10.50 9.37 0.91
CA ILE A 200 10.88 7.97 1.20
C ILE A 200 12.40 7.83 1.24
N TYR A 201 13.09 8.30 0.20
CA TYR A 201 14.54 8.10 0.07
C TYR A 201 15.35 9.39 -0.14
N GLY A 202 14.68 10.57 -0.18
CA GLY A 202 15.37 11.86 -0.38
C GLY A 202 16.03 11.98 -1.76
N GLY A 203 15.53 11.27 -2.76
CA GLY A 203 16.08 11.25 -4.12
C GLY A 203 17.26 10.29 -4.30
N ASP A 204 17.50 9.37 -3.37
CA ASP A 204 18.53 8.33 -3.47
C ASP A 204 18.11 7.27 -4.50
N VAL A 205 18.62 7.40 -5.72
CA VAL A 205 18.30 6.53 -6.86
C VAL A 205 18.73 5.09 -6.62
N ALA A 206 19.85 4.85 -5.92
CA ALA A 206 20.33 3.50 -5.61
C ALA A 206 19.35 2.76 -4.68
N LYS A 207 18.73 3.47 -3.75
CA LYS A 207 17.68 2.88 -2.90
C LYS A 207 16.39 2.63 -3.69
N TRP A 208 16.02 3.51 -4.62
CA TRP A 208 14.88 3.29 -5.52
C TRP A 208 15.09 2.07 -6.44
N GLU A 209 16.32 1.83 -6.90
CA GLU A 209 16.66 0.63 -7.66
C GLU A 209 16.43 -0.65 -6.83
N LYS A 210 16.88 -0.65 -5.56
CA LYS A 210 16.63 -1.76 -4.62
C LYS A 210 15.14 -1.94 -4.32
N PHE A 211 14.41 -0.84 -4.13
CA PHE A 211 12.96 -0.87 -3.94
C PHE A 211 12.27 -1.49 -5.17
N GLY A 212 12.60 -1.03 -6.38
CA GLY A 212 12.07 -1.57 -7.62
C GLY A 212 12.35 -3.05 -7.79
N ASN A 213 13.59 -3.50 -7.53
CA ASN A 213 13.93 -4.91 -7.57
C ASN A 213 13.20 -5.74 -6.48
N SER A 214 12.99 -5.18 -5.30
CA SER A 214 12.22 -5.86 -4.23
C SER A 214 10.74 -5.97 -4.58
N LEU A 215 10.16 -4.95 -5.21
CA LEU A 215 8.81 -5.00 -5.76
C LEU A 215 8.72 -6.02 -6.90
N LEU A 216 9.75 -6.12 -7.75
CA LEU A 216 9.83 -7.12 -8.82
C LEU A 216 9.88 -8.55 -8.24
N LEU A 217 10.59 -8.77 -7.14
CA LEU A 217 10.58 -10.04 -6.41
C LEU A 217 9.17 -10.35 -5.90
N LYS A 218 8.50 -9.40 -5.27
CA LYS A 218 7.11 -9.51 -4.79
C LYS A 218 6.15 -9.92 -5.92
N LEU A 219 6.20 -9.25 -7.07
CA LEU A 219 5.37 -9.60 -8.24
C LEU A 219 5.70 -10.99 -8.77
N GLY A 220 6.98 -11.37 -8.82
CA GLY A 220 7.41 -12.70 -9.22
C GLY A 220 6.90 -13.80 -8.29
N ILE A 221 6.92 -13.57 -6.99
CA ILE A 221 6.37 -14.50 -5.99
C ILE A 221 4.86 -14.62 -6.13
N ALA A 222 4.13 -13.54 -6.37
CA ALA A 222 2.68 -13.58 -6.50
C ALA A 222 2.21 -14.51 -7.64
N VAL A 223 2.91 -14.52 -8.77
CA VAL A 223 2.54 -15.37 -9.92
C VAL A 223 3.08 -16.79 -9.88
N SER A 224 3.67 -17.22 -8.75
CA SER A 224 4.40 -18.49 -8.63
C SER A 224 3.55 -19.72 -8.89
N ASP A 225 2.29 -19.73 -8.47
CA ASP A 225 1.40 -20.90 -8.60
C ASP A 225 0.71 -20.98 -9.98
N ILE A 226 0.55 -19.81 -10.67
CA ILE A 226 -0.16 -19.75 -11.97
C ILE A 226 0.79 -19.73 -13.16
N ASN A 227 1.97 -19.14 -13.03
CA ASN A 227 2.99 -19.05 -14.09
C ASN A 227 4.41 -19.24 -13.51
N PRO A 228 4.80 -20.48 -13.15
CA PRO A 228 6.11 -20.75 -12.56
C PRO A 228 7.30 -20.32 -13.41
N THR A 229 7.16 -20.30 -14.75
CA THR A 229 8.22 -19.86 -15.66
C THR A 229 8.44 -18.35 -15.57
N LEU A 230 7.36 -17.57 -15.61
CA LEU A 230 7.43 -16.12 -15.43
C LEU A 230 7.92 -15.78 -14.01
N ALA A 231 7.44 -16.50 -12.99
CA ALA A 231 7.86 -16.34 -11.60
C ALA A 231 9.37 -16.48 -11.46
N GLN A 232 9.92 -17.63 -11.86
CA GLN A 232 11.36 -17.91 -11.74
C GLN A 232 12.24 -16.90 -12.49
N SER A 233 11.85 -16.54 -13.72
CA SER A 233 12.60 -15.55 -14.49
C SER A 233 12.56 -14.16 -13.86
N THR A 234 11.43 -13.77 -13.26
CA THR A 234 11.25 -12.48 -12.60
C THR A 234 11.98 -12.42 -11.26
N ILE A 235 11.90 -13.47 -10.44
CA ILE A 235 12.61 -13.61 -9.18
C ILE A 235 14.13 -13.55 -9.40
N ASN A 236 14.66 -14.30 -10.38
CA ASN A 236 16.08 -14.27 -10.70
C ASN A 236 16.54 -12.88 -11.17
N ALA A 237 15.75 -12.21 -11.99
CA ALA A 237 16.06 -10.84 -12.42
C ALA A 237 16.11 -9.87 -11.23
N ALA A 238 15.15 -9.94 -10.34
CA ALA A 238 15.08 -9.12 -9.13
C ALA A 238 16.31 -9.32 -8.21
N ILE A 239 16.66 -10.56 -7.92
CA ILE A 239 17.81 -10.89 -7.06
C ILE A 239 19.12 -10.42 -7.72
N THR A 240 19.27 -10.62 -9.02
CA THR A 240 20.46 -10.21 -9.77
C THR A 240 20.59 -8.69 -9.84
N GLY A 241 19.48 -7.96 -9.94
CA GLY A 241 19.44 -6.49 -9.95
C GLY A 241 19.75 -5.87 -8.58
N GLY A 242 19.65 -6.64 -7.50
CA GLY A 242 19.91 -6.16 -6.13
C GLY A 242 18.67 -5.68 -5.42
N ILE A 243 18.22 -6.48 -4.47
CA ILE A 243 17.04 -6.23 -3.61
C ILE A 243 17.45 -5.53 -2.30
N ILE A 244 16.45 -5.13 -1.50
CA ILE A 244 16.65 -4.67 -0.13
C ILE A 244 17.21 -5.83 0.71
N THR A 245 18.35 -5.62 1.36
CA THR A 245 19.05 -6.62 2.20
C THR A 245 19.45 -6.08 3.57
N ASP A 246 19.07 -4.83 3.87
CA ASP A 246 19.39 -4.15 5.11
C ASP A 246 18.27 -3.16 5.47
N GLU A 247 18.04 -2.95 6.75
CA GLU A 247 16.97 -2.09 7.28
C GLU A 247 17.13 -0.60 6.87
N SER A 248 18.38 -0.14 6.65
CA SER A 248 18.65 1.22 6.17
C SER A 248 18.18 1.47 4.73
N GLN A 249 17.83 0.40 4.01
CA GLN A 249 17.32 0.43 2.64
C GLN A 249 15.80 0.33 2.59
N ASN A 250 15.12 0.16 3.73
CA ASN A 250 13.66 0.05 3.79
C ASN A 250 12.99 1.26 3.12
N GLY A 251 11.97 0.98 2.30
CA GLY A 251 11.05 1.98 1.75
C GLY A 251 10.02 2.34 2.81
N VAL A 252 10.31 3.35 3.61
CA VAL A 252 9.46 3.77 4.72
C VAL A 252 9.29 5.28 4.76
N PHE A 253 8.08 5.72 5.05
CA PHE A 253 7.82 7.10 5.41
C PHE A 253 8.11 7.31 6.91
N ARG A 254 8.89 8.35 7.23
CA ARG A 254 9.26 8.70 8.61
C ARG A 254 8.36 9.81 9.11
N TYR A 255 7.35 9.44 9.89
CA TYR A 255 6.47 10.40 10.55
C TYR A 255 7.23 11.29 11.54
N LEU A 256 6.69 12.48 11.78
CA LEU A 256 7.25 13.48 12.68
C LEU A 256 6.29 13.71 13.86
N PRO A 257 6.77 14.15 15.03
CA PRO A 257 5.93 14.39 16.21
C PRO A 257 5.14 15.73 16.10
N GLU A 258 4.66 16.05 14.92
CA GLU A 258 3.96 17.29 14.60
C GLU A 258 2.56 16.97 14.09
N ILE A 259 1.56 17.73 14.51
CA ILE A 259 0.12 17.42 14.38
C ILE A 259 -0.35 17.04 12.96
N PHE A 260 0.33 17.48 11.91
CA PHE A 260 -0.01 17.12 10.52
C PHE A 260 0.88 16.03 9.93
N ASN A 261 1.80 15.49 10.72
CA ASN A 261 2.77 14.48 10.29
C ASN A 261 2.88 13.30 11.26
N LEU A 262 1.84 13.09 12.07
CA LEU A 262 1.77 11.97 13.01
C LEU A 262 1.53 10.66 12.28
N ASN A 263 2.01 9.56 12.86
CA ASN A 263 1.63 8.23 12.40
C ASN A 263 0.10 8.03 12.54
N PRO A 264 -0.61 7.54 11.52
CA PRO A 264 -2.07 7.37 11.55
C PRO A 264 -2.58 6.45 12.67
N ILE A 265 -1.79 5.48 13.14
CA ILE A 265 -2.16 4.65 14.29
C ILE A 265 -2.18 5.51 15.56
N PHE A 266 -1.12 6.30 15.77
CA PHE A 266 -1.04 7.22 16.91
C PHE A 266 -2.15 8.26 16.86
N GLU A 267 -2.42 8.83 15.70
CA GLU A 267 -3.52 9.78 15.52
C GLU A 267 -4.86 9.14 15.89
N ASN A 268 -5.14 7.94 15.40
CA ASN A 268 -6.38 7.23 15.65
C ASN A 268 -6.55 6.83 17.12
N LEU A 269 -5.52 6.28 17.77
CA LEU A 269 -5.65 5.74 19.12
C LEU A 269 -5.38 6.77 20.23
N VAL A 270 -4.47 7.73 19.98
CA VAL A 270 -4.01 8.67 21.02
C VAL A 270 -4.65 10.05 20.86
N VAL A 271 -4.56 10.66 19.65
CA VAL A 271 -5.08 12.02 19.45
C VAL A 271 -6.61 12.03 19.56
N THR A 272 -7.29 11.03 19.00
CA THR A 272 -8.76 10.91 19.16
C THR A 272 -9.18 10.40 20.52
N GLY A 273 -8.27 9.83 21.31
CA GLY A 273 -8.55 9.24 22.63
C GLY A 273 -9.44 8.01 22.58
N ARG A 274 -9.42 7.26 21.49
CA ARG A 274 -10.28 6.09 21.29
C ARG A 274 -9.64 4.81 21.82
N GLU A 275 -10.45 4.00 22.48
CA GLU A 275 -10.12 2.64 22.92
C GLU A 275 -10.85 1.63 22.02
N ASP A 276 -10.62 1.75 20.70
CA ASP A 276 -11.40 1.02 19.69
C ASP A 276 -10.92 -0.42 19.45
N PHE A 277 -9.67 -0.76 19.83
CA PHE A 277 -9.06 -2.04 19.48
C PHE A 277 -8.29 -2.68 20.63
N PHE A 278 -8.35 -4.00 20.68
CA PHE A 278 -7.46 -4.86 21.47
C PHE A 278 -6.98 -6.06 20.63
N GLY A 279 -6.07 -6.87 21.14
CA GLY A 279 -5.53 -8.05 20.45
C GLY A 279 -6.60 -9.06 20.09
N GLY A 280 -6.54 -9.55 18.85
CA GLY A 280 -7.37 -10.66 18.40
C GLY A 280 -6.90 -11.99 19.01
N LYS A 281 -7.84 -12.77 19.55
CA LYS A 281 -7.53 -14.03 20.24
C LYS A 281 -6.69 -15.02 19.39
N PRO A 282 -6.97 -15.24 18.10
CA PRO A 282 -6.16 -16.15 17.30
C PRO A 282 -4.69 -15.77 17.25
N PHE A 283 -4.39 -14.48 17.16
CA PHE A 283 -3.02 -13.97 17.08
C PHE A 283 -2.32 -14.00 18.44
N VAL A 284 -2.97 -13.50 19.48
CA VAL A 284 -2.39 -13.49 20.82
C VAL A 284 -2.16 -14.91 21.33
N ASP A 285 -3.11 -15.82 21.14
CA ASP A 285 -2.97 -17.23 21.51
C ASP A 285 -1.82 -17.93 20.74
N PHE A 286 -1.63 -17.58 19.46
CA PHE A 286 -0.53 -18.13 18.67
C PHE A 286 0.81 -17.71 19.26
N LEU A 287 0.99 -16.42 19.56
CA LEU A 287 2.22 -15.90 20.16
C LEU A 287 2.49 -16.53 21.54
N ASN A 288 1.47 -16.65 22.39
CA ASN A 288 1.59 -17.30 23.69
C ASN A 288 1.97 -18.78 23.53
N THR A 289 1.32 -19.52 22.63
CA THR A 289 1.52 -20.96 22.45
C THR A 289 2.91 -21.27 21.89
N THR A 290 3.42 -20.42 21.00
CA THR A 290 4.75 -20.55 20.40
C THR A 290 5.85 -19.95 21.28
N THR A 291 5.51 -19.38 22.43
CA THR A 291 6.40 -18.66 23.34
C THR A 291 7.18 -17.58 22.59
N ASP A 292 6.47 -16.79 21.76
CA ASP A 292 7.05 -15.77 20.90
C ASP A 292 7.28 -14.46 21.69
N PRO A 293 8.52 -14.02 21.91
CA PRO A 293 8.78 -12.83 22.72
C PRO A 293 8.31 -11.53 22.06
N ARG A 294 8.02 -11.53 20.74
CA ARG A 294 7.46 -10.38 20.04
C ARG A 294 6.08 -9.99 20.58
N VAL A 295 5.41 -10.86 21.34
CA VAL A 295 4.13 -10.54 22.00
C VAL A 295 4.23 -9.30 22.89
N ALA A 296 5.36 -9.10 23.58
CA ALA A 296 5.60 -7.95 24.46
C ALA A 296 5.78 -6.62 23.68
N GLU A 297 6.23 -6.69 22.43
CA GLU A 297 6.36 -5.53 21.56
C GLU A 297 5.04 -5.20 20.86
N TYR A 298 4.24 -6.23 20.58
CA TYR A 298 2.98 -6.10 19.85
C TYR A 298 1.81 -5.65 20.73
N PHE A 299 1.81 -6.05 22.01
CA PHE A 299 0.71 -5.84 22.93
C PHE A 299 1.17 -5.42 24.33
N GLN A 300 0.28 -4.75 25.04
CA GLN A 300 0.40 -4.48 26.46
C GLN A 300 -0.16 -5.68 27.23
N ASP A 301 0.50 -6.05 28.33
CA ASP A 301 -0.01 -7.11 29.21
C ASP A 301 -1.22 -6.64 30.03
N VAL A 302 -2.04 -7.60 30.46
CA VAL A 302 -3.13 -7.43 31.44
C VAL A 302 -2.79 -8.26 32.66
N ASN A 303 -2.32 -7.62 33.73
CA ASN A 303 -1.89 -8.27 34.97
C ASN A 303 -0.80 -9.34 34.78
N GLY A 304 0.13 -9.11 33.82
CA GLY A 304 1.24 -10.01 33.51
C GLY A 304 0.92 -11.08 32.48
N GLU A 305 -0.25 -11.06 31.86
CA GLU A 305 -0.68 -12.01 30.82
C GLU A 305 -1.06 -11.27 29.53
N TYR A 306 -0.87 -11.90 28.36
CA TYR A 306 -1.36 -11.39 27.08
C TYR A 306 -2.67 -12.09 26.75
N ILE A 307 -3.75 -11.32 26.66
CA ILE A 307 -5.12 -11.83 26.52
C ILE A 307 -5.78 -11.22 25.28
N GLY A 308 -6.12 -12.07 24.32
CA GLY A 308 -6.83 -11.68 23.10
C GLY A 308 -8.34 -11.92 23.20
N GLN A 309 -9.14 -11.07 22.54
CA GLN A 309 -10.59 -11.23 22.46
C GLN A 309 -10.99 -12.08 21.25
N VAL A 310 -12.05 -12.85 21.40
CA VAL A 310 -12.68 -13.63 20.33
C VAL A 310 -13.12 -12.71 19.18
N ILE A 311 -12.74 -13.06 17.96
CA ILE A 311 -13.07 -12.25 16.79
C ILE A 311 -14.58 -12.14 16.60
N GLY A 312 -15.04 -10.94 16.30
CA GLY A 312 -16.46 -10.60 16.15
C GLY A 312 -17.20 -10.30 17.45
N ALA A 313 -16.56 -10.46 18.62
CA ALA A 313 -17.14 -10.15 19.92
C ALA A 313 -16.56 -8.85 20.48
N GLY A 314 -17.44 -7.95 20.95
CA GLY A 314 -17.04 -6.78 21.72
C GLY A 314 -16.52 -7.13 23.11
N GLY A 315 -16.07 -6.14 23.87
CA GLY A 315 -15.60 -6.33 25.25
C GLY A 315 -15.17 -5.03 25.91
N ASN A 316 -14.87 -5.09 27.21
CA ASN A 316 -14.28 -3.94 27.90
C ASN A 316 -12.80 -3.84 27.51
N PHE A 317 -12.34 -2.64 27.21
CA PHE A 317 -10.96 -2.42 26.77
C PHE A 317 -9.92 -2.91 27.79
N SER A 318 -10.19 -2.74 29.09
CA SER A 318 -9.30 -3.15 30.18
C SER A 318 -9.16 -4.66 30.40
N ASP A 319 -10.03 -5.48 29.79
CA ASP A 319 -10.04 -6.92 30.02
C ASP A 319 -9.11 -7.66 29.04
N PHE A 320 -8.63 -6.98 27.99
CA PHE A 320 -7.84 -7.55 26.91
C PHE A 320 -6.59 -6.71 26.60
N SER A 321 -5.60 -7.32 25.99
CA SER A 321 -4.34 -6.69 25.64
C SER A 321 -4.50 -5.64 24.56
N ALA A 322 -4.22 -4.38 24.90
CA ALA A 322 -4.16 -3.26 23.95
C ALA A 322 -2.91 -3.38 23.06
N ALA A 323 -2.88 -2.62 21.96
CA ALA A 323 -1.69 -2.52 21.11
C ALA A 323 -0.45 -2.08 21.90
N GLY A 324 0.74 -2.52 21.48
CA GLY A 324 2.01 -2.20 22.12
C GLY A 324 2.45 -0.75 21.92
N ILE A 325 3.62 -0.42 22.45
CA ILE A 325 4.15 0.95 22.48
C ILE A 325 4.29 1.60 21.10
N PHE A 326 4.49 0.81 20.04
CA PHE A 326 4.59 1.31 18.67
C PHE A 326 3.34 2.11 18.26
N ALA A 327 2.17 1.71 18.71
CA ALA A 327 0.89 2.36 18.41
C ALA A 327 0.71 3.69 19.17
N TYR A 328 1.46 3.88 20.25
CA TYR A 328 1.50 5.09 21.05
C TYR A 328 2.75 5.94 20.79
N THR A 329 3.45 5.67 19.71
CA THR A 329 4.65 6.39 19.28
C THR A 329 4.31 7.19 18.01
N PRO A 330 4.32 8.54 18.06
CA PRO A 330 3.87 9.39 16.95
C PRO A 330 4.73 9.27 15.69
N THR A 331 5.96 8.76 15.84
CA THR A 331 6.97 8.65 14.78
C THR A 331 7.20 7.22 14.30
N THR A 332 6.34 6.27 14.68
CA THR A 332 6.40 4.90 14.13
C THR A 332 6.35 4.97 12.60
N PRO A 333 7.31 4.36 11.88
CA PRO A 333 7.37 4.47 10.41
C PRO A 333 6.16 3.85 9.70
N GLY A 334 5.77 4.44 8.57
CA GLY A 334 4.85 3.84 7.61
C GLY A 334 5.62 3.00 6.61
N ASN A 335 5.30 1.70 6.53
CA ASN A 335 6.04 0.72 5.75
C ASN A 335 5.44 0.57 4.34
N LEU A 336 6.28 0.68 3.29
CA LEU A 336 5.93 0.28 1.92
C LEU A 336 6.57 -1.07 1.56
N ILE A 337 7.90 -1.16 1.59
CA ILE A 337 8.63 -2.44 1.45
C ILE A 337 9.77 -2.46 2.48
N THR A 338 9.83 -3.53 3.27
CA THR A 338 10.87 -3.68 4.30
C THR A 338 11.81 -4.85 4.03
N HIS A 339 12.97 -4.82 4.65
CA HIS A 339 13.92 -5.94 4.63
C HIS A 339 13.26 -7.23 5.13
N THR A 340 12.44 -7.15 6.16
CA THR A 340 11.72 -8.31 6.70
C THR A 340 10.79 -8.94 5.67
N GLU A 341 10.00 -8.12 4.97
CA GLU A 341 9.12 -8.58 3.90
C GLU A 341 9.90 -9.28 2.78
N VAL A 342 10.98 -8.65 2.32
CA VAL A 342 11.86 -9.18 1.25
C VAL A 342 12.52 -10.49 1.68
N ALA A 343 12.95 -10.62 2.93
CA ALA A 343 13.55 -11.83 3.47
C ALA A 343 12.57 -13.01 3.46
N PHE A 344 11.28 -12.78 3.76
CA PHE A 344 10.24 -13.82 3.63
C PHE A 344 9.96 -14.21 2.18
N TYR A 345 9.99 -13.27 1.23
CA TYR A 345 9.90 -13.62 -0.20
C TYR A 345 11.09 -14.45 -0.68
N LEU A 346 12.30 -14.18 -0.20
CA LEU A 346 13.48 -15.00 -0.50
C LEU A 346 13.35 -16.40 0.07
N ALA A 347 12.88 -16.54 1.31
CA ALA A 347 12.63 -17.85 1.91
C ALA A 347 11.61 -18.66 1.11
N GLU A 348 10.55 -18.01 0.62
CA GLU A 348 9.54 -18.63 -0.23
C GLU A 348 10.10 -19.01 -1.62
N ALA A 349 10.89 -18.12 -2.26
CA ALA A 349 11.56 -18.42 -3.53
C ALA A 349 12.47 -19.65 -3.43
N ALA A 350 13.20 -19.77 -2.34
CA ALA A 350 14.07 -20.92 -2.09
C ALA A 350 13.27 -22.20 -1.85
N ALA A 351 12.20 -22.11 -1.06
CA ALA A 351 11.36 -23.28 -0.75
C ALA A 351 10.60 -23.80 -1.99
N ARG A 352 10.14 -22.90 -2.87
CA ARG A 352 9.41 -23.23 -4.09
C ARG A 352 10.29 -23.70 -5.24
N PHE A 353 11.41 -23.00 -5.46
CA PHE A 353 12.18 -23.12 -6.71
C PHE A 353 13.68 -23.41 -6.48
N GLY A 354 14.16 -23.42 -5.24
CA GLY A 354 15.59 -23.50 -4.95
C GLY A 354 16.37 -22.24 -5.34
N ILE A 355 15.68 -21.10 -5.51
CA ILE A 355 16.29 -19.83 -5.91
C ILE A 355 16.67 -19.01 -4.68
N GLY A 356 17.86 -18.40 -4.69
CA GLY A 356 18.33 -17.49 -3.64
C GLY A 356 19.15 -18.16 -2.54
N GLY A 357 19.08 -19.47 -2.35
CA GLY A 357 19.89 -20.19 -1.35
C GLY A 357 19.18 -21.36 -0.66
N ASN A 358 19.69 -21.73 0.52
CA ASN A 358 19.08 -22.79 1.32
C ASN A 358 17.78 -22.28 1.98
N PRO A 359 16.64 -22.98 1.81
CA PRO A 359 15.35 -22.54 2.34
C PRO A 359 15.32 -22.35 3.86
N GLU A 360 15.93 -23.26 4.62
CA GLU A 360 15.98 -23.19 6.08
C GLU A 360 16.78 -21.98 6.56
N THR A 361 17.95 -21.74 5.94
CA THR A 361 18.79 -20.60 6.26
C THR A 361 18.07 -19.29 5.97
N LEU A 362 17.39 -19.19 4.82
CA LEU A 362 16.63 -17.98 4.44
C LEU A 362 15.40 -17.76 5.34
N TYR A 363 14.72 -18.83 5.73
CA TYR A 363 13.65 -18.76 6.72
C TYR A 363 14.16 -18.24 8.08
N GLN A 364 15.27 -18.79 8.58
CA GLN A 364 15.88 -18.34 9.82
C GLN A 364 16.28 -16.86 9.74
N ASN A 365 16.87 -16.44 8.62
CA ASN A 365 17.20 -15.04 8.39
C ASN A 365 15.94 -14.15 8.40
N ALA A 366 14.86 -14.57 7.76
CA ALA A 366 13.60 -13.81 7.74
C ALA A 366 13.00 -13.64 9.15
N VAL A 367 13.01 -14.68 9.97
CA VAL A 367 12.60 -14.58 11.38
C VAL A 367 13.51 -13.64 12.16
N GLN A 368 14.85 -13.76 11.99
CA GLN A 368 15.80 -12.87 12.66
C GLN A 368 15.66 -11.41 12.25
N THR A 369 15.32 -11.10 10.98
CA THR A 369 15.03 -9.71 10.57
C THR A 369 13.82 -9.16 11.29
N SER A 370 12.76 -9.96 11.43
CA SER A 370 11.56 -9.55 12.19
C SER A 370 11.89 -9.27 13.67
N PHE A 371 12.71 -10.10 14.30
CA PHE A 371 13.12 -9.84 15.68
C PHE A 371 13.89 -8.53 15.81
N ARG A 372 14.84 -8.25 14.91
CA ARG A 372 15.59 -6.98 14.91
C ARG A 372 14.70 -5.78 14.65
N GLU A 373 13.76 -5.88 13.72
CA GLU A 373 12.79 -4.82 13.42
C GLU A 373 12.02 -4.38 14.67
N TRP A 374 11.75 -5.32 15.57
CA TRP A 374 11.05 -5.07 16.84
C TRP A 374 12.01 -4.90 18.04
N GLY A 375 13.27 -4.66 17.81
CA GLY A 375 14.26 -4.36 18.87
C GLY A 375 14.73 -5.56 19.69
N LEU A 376 14.34 -6.77 19.32
CA LEU A 376 14.74 -8.00 20.00
C LEU A 376 16.13 -8.47 19.54
N THR A 377 16.80 -9.20 20.40
CA THR A 377 18.19 -9.64 20.19
C THR A 377 18.29 -10.87 19.28
N ALA A 378 19.44 -11.05 18.66
CA ALA A 378 19.76 -12.25 17.90
C ALA A 378 19.68 -13.54 18.75
N GLN A 379 19.97 -13.47 20.07
CA GLN A 379 19.87 -14.61 20.97
C GLN A 379 18.41 -15.00 21.21
N GLU A 380 17.49 -14.05 21.36
CA GLU A 380 16.06 -14.33 21.48
C GLU A 380 15.52 -14.97 20.21
N ALA A 381 15.89 -14.46 19.04
CA ALA A 381 15.55 -15.08 17.76
C ALA A 381 16.08 -16.52 17.66
N GLN A 382 17.33 -16.78 18.07
CA GLN A 382 17.90 -18.12 18.03
C GLN A 382 17.19 -19.08 19.01
N ASN A 383 16.85 -18.62 20.20
CA ASN A 383 16.10 -19.39 21.18
C ASN A 383 14.71 -19.76 20.62
N TYR A 384 14.02 -18.79 20.03
CA TYR A 384 12.73 -18.99 19.39
C TYR A 384 12.80 -20.01 18.24
N LEU A 385 13.76 -19.89 17.35
CA LEU A 385 13.98 -20.80 16.22
C LEU A 385 14.32 -22.24 16.66
N THR A 386 14.91 -22.41 17.84
CA THR A 386 15.18 -23.75 18.42
C THR A 386 13.88 -24.45 18.81
N ILE A 387 12.89 -23.69 19.28
CA ILE A 387 11.56 -24.22 19.68
C ILE A 387 10.63 -24.35 18.47
N ASN A 388 10.75 -23.41 17.51
CA ASN A 388 9.92 -23.29 16.32
C ASN A 388 10.76 -23.44 15.03
N PRO A 389 11.33 -24.63 14.76
CA PRO A 389 12.24 -24.82 13.63
C PRO A 389 11.50 -24.83 12.29
N TYR A 390 12.25 -24.57 11.21
CA TYR A 390 11.76 -24.74 9.85
C TYR A 390 11.36 -26.20 9.58
N ASN A 391 10.19 -26.38 8.97
CA ASN A 391 9.73 -27.71 8.53
C ASN A 391 9.68 -27.76 7.00
N ALA A 392 10.69 -28.37 6.38
CA ALA A 392 10.79 -28.47 4.93
C ALA A 392 9.62 -29.26 4.29
N ALA A 393 9.05 -30.25 5.00
CA ALA A 393 7.92 -31.01 4.49
C ALA A 393 6.60 -30.21 4.49
N ASN A 394 6.54 -29.16 5.32
CA ASN A 394 5.41 -28.23 5.41
C ASN A 394 5.88 -26.78 5.38
N TRP A 395 6.68 -26.44 4.38
CA TRP A 395 7.32 -25.15 4.28
C TRP A 395 6.31 -23.98 4.13
N LYS A 396 5.17 -24.20 3.47
CA LYS A 396 4.10 -23.20 3.36
C LYS A 396 3.61 -22.79 4.75
N LYS A 397 3.40 -23.75 5.67
CA LYS A 397 3.02 -23.46 7.04
C LYS A 397 4.13 -22.71 7.79
N SER A 398 5.36 -23.19 7.72
CA SER A 398 6.49 -22.53 8.40
C SER A 398 6.63 -21.06 7.98
N ILE A 399 6.65 -20.82 6.66
CA ILE A 399 6.80 -19.45 6.13
C ILE A 399 5.54 -18.62 6.37
N GLY A 400 4.34 -19.17 6.13
CA GLY A 400 3.07 -18.45 6.23
C GLY A 400 2.77 -17.97 7.66
N GLU A 401 2.93 -18.85 8.65
CA GLU A 401 2.73 -18.50 10.06
C GLU A 401 3.74 -17.45 10.53
N GLN A 402 5.01 -17.57 10.13
CA GLN A 402 6.03 -16.61 10.54
C GLN A 402 5.93 -15.28 9.77
N ALA A 403 5.54 -15.29 8.52
CA ALA A 403 5.22 -14.08 7.76
C ALA A 403 4.01 -13.36 8.38
N TRP A 404 2.98 -14.10 8.80
CA TRP A 404 1.85 -13.53 9.54
C TRP A 404 2.30 -12.81 10.81
N VAL A 405 3.15 -13.44 11.62
CA VAL A 405 3.68 -12.78 12.82
C VAL A 405 4.52 -11.55 12.47
N ALA A 406 5.45 -11.70 11.52
CA ALA A 406 6.39 -10.65 11.14
C ALA A 406 5.71 -9.40 10.54
N MET A 407 4.64 -9.60 9.76
CA MET A 407 3.90 -8.53 9.07
C MET A 407 2.80 -7.90 9.95
N TYR A 408 2.86 -8.02 11.27
CA TYR A 408 1.88 -7.48 12.21
C TYR A 408 1.57 -5.99 11.96
N ASN A 409 2.59 -5.17 11.74
CA ASN A 409 2.41 -3.75 11.38
C ASN A 409 2.36 -3.49 9.85
N HIS A 410 2.17 -4.54 9.06
CA HIS A 410 2.06 -4.46 7.60
C HIS A 410 0.92 -5.39 7.09
N PRO A 411 -0.33 -5.15 7.52
CA PRO A 411 -1.43 -6.11 7.41
C PRO A 411 -1.85 -6.43 5.97
N VAL A 412 -1.72 -5.49 5.02
CA VAL A 412 -1.97 -5.73 3.59
C VAL A 412 -1.02 -6.79 3.04
N VAL A 413 0.26 -6.70 3.39
CA VAL A 413 1.27 -7.69 2.97
C VAL A 413 1.03 -9.03 3.64
N SER A 414 0.68 -9.04 4.92
CA SER A 414 0.30 -10.24 5.64
C SER A 414 -0.87 -10.97 4.97
N TRP A 415 -1.89 -10.23 4.54
CA TRP A 415 -3.03 -10.77 3.84
C TRP A 415 -2.65 -11.42 2.49
N ASN A 416 -1.67 -10.85 1.78
CA ASN A 416 -1.12 -11.46 0.56
C ASN A 416 -0.37 -12.77 0.83
N PHE A 417 0.42 -12.84 1.91
CA PHE A 417 1.05 -14.10 2.35
C PHE A 417 0.01 -15.15 2.73
N TYR A 418 -1.00 -14.76 3.52
CA TYR A 418 -2.09 -15.62 3.95
C TYR A 418 -2.79 -16.27 2.77
N ARG A 419 -3.22 -15.49 1.78
CA ARG A 419 -3.95 -15.99 0.61
C ARG A 419 -3.11 -16.90 -0.27
N ARG A 420 -1.81 -16.61 -0.42
CA ARG A 420 -0.90 -17.39 -1.27
C ARG A 420 -0.42 -18.68 -0.63
N LEU A 421 -0.27 -18.71 0.67
CA LEU A 421 0.28 -19.85 1.39
C LEU A 421 -0.78 -20.68 2.13
N ASP A 422 -2.00 -20.18 2.31
CA ASP A 422 -3.11 -20.74 3.11
C ASP A 422 -2.77 -20.91 4.61
N TYR A 423 -1.83 -20.13 5.11
CA TYR A 423 -1.42 -20.12 6.52
C TYR A 423 -1.22 -18.70 7.06
N PRO A 424 -1.61 -18.49 8.35
CA PRO A 424 -2.18 -19.46 9.29
C PRO A 424 -3.60 -19.89 8.89
N ALA A 425 -4.10 -21.00 9.41
CA ALA A 425 -5.45 -21.50 9.14
C ALA A 425 -6.51 -20.72 9.93
N LEU A 426 -6.71 -19.44 9.58
CA LEU A 426 -7.68 -18.55 10.23
C LEU A 426 -9.12 -19.01 9.99
N GLN A 427 -9.97 -18.77 10.98
CA GLN A 427 -11.40 -19.05 10.91
C GLN A 427 -12.20 -17.74 10.98
N ALA A 428 -13.23 -17.64 10.16
CA ALA A 428 -14.16 -16.52 10.26
C ALA A 428 -14.90 -16.55 11.60
N PRO A 429 -15.25 -15.40 12.19
CA PRO A 429 -16.09 -15.37 13.37
C PRO A 429 -17.48 -15.99 13.07
N PRO A 430 -18.11 -16.67 14.02
CA PRO A 430 -19.45 -17.25 13.83
C PRO A 430 -20.51 -16.19 13.49
N THR A 431 -20.23 -14.94 13.82
CA THR A 431 -21.08 -13.76 13.58
C THR A 431 -20.73 -13.02 12.28
N ALA A 432 -19.81 -13.54 11.46
CA ALA A 432 -19.49 -12.94 10.16
C ALA A 432 -20.74 -12.79 9.29
N ILE A 433 -20.78 -11.70 8.50
CA ILE A 433 -21.92 -11.46 7.61
C ILE A 433 -22.07 -12.58 6.57
N ALA A 434 -23.30 -12.80 6.12
CA ALA A 434 -23.62 -13.86 5.15
C ALA A 434 -22.77 -13.80 3.87
N ASN A 435 -22.36 -12.59 3.45
CA ASN A 435 -21.56 -12.37 2.24
C ASN A 435 -20.09 -12.87 2.34
N ALA A 436 -19.64 -13.18 3.57
CA ALA A 436 -18.34 -13.82 3.80
C ALA A 436 -18.40 -15.36 3.69
N ASP A 437 -19.59 -15.96 3.52
CA ASP A 437 -19.80 -17.42 3.39
C ASP A 437 -19.07 -18.23 4.50
N GLY A 438 -18.95 -17.66 5.73
CA GLY A 438 -18.26 -18.29 6.85
C GLY A 438 -16.73 -18.41 6.66
N LYS A 439 -16.12 -17.62 5.79
CA LYS A 439 -14.70 -17.62 5.49
C LYS A 439 -14.06 -16.26 5.77
N VAL A 440 -12.76 -16.26 6.00
CA VAL A 440 -11.97 -15.03 6.05
C VAL A 440 -11.94 -14.41 4.63
N PRO A 441 -12.16 -13.08 4.50
CA PRO A 441 -12.17 -12.42 3.21
C PRO A 441 -10.84 -12.58 2.46
N VAL A 442 -10.92 -12.97 1.19
CA VAL A 442 -9.77 -13.08 0.28
C VAL A 442 -9.78 -12.00 -0.81
N ARG A 443 -10.78 -11.10 -0.77
CA ARG A 443 -10.95 -9.97 -1.68
C ARG A 443 -11.84 -8.93 -1.00
N LEU A 444 -11.72 -7.65 -1.35
CA LEU A 444 -12.76 -6.66 -1.09
C LEU A 444 -13.72 -6.61 -2.29
N GLN A 445 -15.00 -6.38 -2.02
CA GLN A 445 -15.98 -6.13 -3.08
C GLN A 445 -15.66 -4.81 -3.79
N TYR A 446 -16.06 -4.68 -5.02
CA TYR A 446 -15.93 -3.41 -5.74
C TYR A 446 -16.68 -2.27 -5.02
N PRO A 447 -16.25 -1.01 -5.22
CA PRO A 447 -16.96 0.15 -4.71
C PRO A 447 -18.44 0.14 -5.09
N THR A 448 -19.31 0.44 -4.13
CA THR A 448 -20.75 0.52 -4.38
C THR A 448 -21.12 1.61 -5.40
N LEU A 449 -20.29 2.67 -5.49
CA LEU A 449 -20.45 3.74 -6.47
C LEU A 449 -20.24 3.24 -7.91
N GLU A 450 -19.37 2.28 -8.16
CA GLU A 450 -19.12 1.73 -9.51
C GLU A 450 -20.38 1.12 -10.14
N ALA A 451 -21.23 0.48 -9.33
CA ALA A 451 -22.49 -0.06 -9.81
C ALA A 451 -23.44 1.02 -10.38
N THR A 452 -23.32 2.27 -9.94
CA THR A 452 -24.14 3.39 -10.37
C THR A 452 -23.45 4.30 -11.39
N THR A 453 -22.16 4.52 -11.25
CA THR A 453 -21.37 5.45 -12.09
C THR A 453 -20.81 4.79 -13.34
N ASN A 454 -20.39 3.51 -13.25
CA ASN A 454 -19.78 2.72 -14.34
C ASN A 454 -20.46 1.34 -14.46
N GLY A 455 -21.76 1.25 -14.21
CA GLY A 455 -22.49 0.01 -13.98
C GLY A 455 -22.36 -1.07 -15.05
N SER A 456 -22.24 -0.68 -16.34
CA SER A 456 -22.06 -1.66 -17.43
C SER A 456 -20.71 -2.38 -17.36
N ASN A 457 -19.62 -1.66 -17.08
CA ASN A 457 -18.28 -2.24 -16.99
C ASN A 457 -18.12 -2.99 -15.65
N TYR A 458 -18.65 -2.44 -14.54
CA TYR A 458 -18.76 -3.15 -13.27
C TYR A 458 -19.45 -4.51 -13.42
N ALA A 459 -20.60 -4.58 -14.09
CA ALA A 459 -21.32 -5.85 -14.24
C ALA A 459 -20.54 -6.89 -15.06
N LYS A 460 -19.78 -6.44 -16.08
CA LYS A 460 -18.89 -7.31 -16.86
C LYS A 460 -17.74 -7.84 -16.00
N ALA A 461 -17.07 -6.96 -15.26
CA ALA A 461 -15.97 -7.32 -14.36
C ALA A 461 -16.44 -8.29 -13.27
N SER A 462 -17.54 -7.98 -12.58
CA SER A 462 -18.14 -8.87 -11.59
C SER A 462 -18.44 -10.25 -12.15
N THR A 463 -18.92 -10.34 -13.40
CA THR A 463 -19.17 -11.63 -14.06
C THR A 463 -17.86 -12.36 -14.39
N ALA A 464 -16.85 -11.64 -14.89
CA ALA A 464 -15.57 -12.20 -15.33
C ALA A 464 -14.82 -12.85 -14.15
N ILE A 465 -14.81 -12.23 -12.98
CA ILE A 465 -14.16 -12.76 -11.77
C ILE A 465 -14.98 -13.86 -11.06
N GLY A 466 -16.17 -14.21 -11.56
CA GLY A 466 -17.03 -15.24 -10.94
C GLY A 466 -17.95 -14.72 -9.83
N GLY A 467 -18.16 -13.41 -9.73
CA GLY A 467 -19.06 -12.74 -8.78
C GLY A 467 -18.33 -11.81 -7.81
N ASP A 468 -18.95 -10.69 -7.48
CA ASP A 468 -18.41 -9.67 -6.58
C ASP A 468 -18.65 -10.02 -5.10
N LYS A 469 -17.89 -10.97 -4.57
CA LYS A 469 -17.99 -11.45 -3.19
C LYS A 469 -16.67 -11.29 -2.45
N LEU A 470 -16.72 -11.26 -1.12
CA LEU A 470 -15.54 -11.28 -0.25
C LEU A 470 -14.71 -12.58 -0.38
N THR A 471 -15.32 -13.64 -0.88
CA THR A 471 -14.73 -14.97 -1.06
C THR A 471 -14.34 -15.29 -2.50
N THR A 472 -14.59 -14.37 -3.45
CA THR A 472 -14.09 -14.49 -4.82
C THR A 472 -12.58 -14.28 -4.80
N ARG A 473 -11.84 -15.22 -5.39
CA ARG A 473 -10.38 -15.17 -5.40
C ARG A 473 -9.85 -14.28 -6.52
N VAL A 474 -8.74 -13.63 -6.29
CA VAL A 474 -7.95 -12.99 -7.33
C VAL A 474 -7.18 -14.06 -8.11
N PHE A 475 -6.71 -13.75 -9.31
CA PHE A 475 -6.15 -14.72 -10.26
C PHE A 475 -5.01 -15.60 -9.72
N TRP A 476 -4.18 -15.09 -8.81
CA TRP A 476 -3.03 -15.82 -8.25
C TRP A 476 -3.36 -16.61 -6.97
N ASP A 477 -4.53 -16.40 -6.36
CA ASP A 477 -5.01 -17.13 -5.18
C ASP A 477 -5.82 -18.34 -5.65
N ILE A 478 -5.16 -19.47 -5.87
CA ILE A 478 -5.75 -20.66 -6.49
C ILE A 478 -6.04 -21.82 -5.51
N HIS A 479 -5.76 -21.65 -4.21
CA HIS A 479 -5.88 -22.72 -3.20
C HIS A 479 -7.06 -22.57 -2.26
#